data_6a2d0e2e07212dd3d842cca93922f10f
#
_entry.id   6a2d0e2e07212dd3d842cca93922f10f
#
_cell.length_a   1.000
_cell.length_b   1.000
_cell.length_c   1.000
_cell.angle_alpha   90.00
_cell.angle_beta   90.00
_cell.angle_gamma   90.00
#
_symmetry.space_group_name_H-M   'P 1'
#
loop_
_entity.id
_entity.type
_entity.pdbx_description
1 polymer ?
#
loop_
_entity_poly.entity_id
_entity_poly.type
_entity_poly.pdbx_seq_one_letter_code
_entity_poly.pdbx_strand_id
1 'polypeptide(L)'
;MKMPVLLIVDDEKPTRDALRMGFQDDYEVYTAANLSQASALLQEESPDLVLTDLRLGGESGMDVLKAAASLPHPPQSIMMTAYGSVDAAVAAMKEGAYDFVTKPLNLDAVELVLKRALHTRNLETANQELTTRIQADSGLQKLLGRSAAMEHVFSIIRQVAPSKTTVLIEGESGTGKELVAQAIHSLSGRPENKFVAVNCAALSPQLLESELFGHEKGSFTGAGQRRIGRFEQADGGTIFLDEIGEIDAGTQVRLLRVLSERTIERVGSNASIPVNVRVIAATNKSLKKLVQEGKFREDLYFRLNVVHIQMPPLRERREDIP
;
A
#
# COMPACT_ATOMS: atom_id res chain seq x y z
N MET A 1 9.57 25.01 -14.09
CA MET A 1 8.39 24.23 -13.66
C MET A 1 7.84 23.53 -14.87
N LYS A 2 7.38 22.28 -14.76
CA LYS A 2 6.69 21.59 -15.86
C LYS A 2 5.32 22.27 -16.03
N MET A 3 4.89 22.52 -17.27
CA MET A 3 3.55 23.05 -17.54
C MET A 3 2.50 22.02 -17.11
N PRO A 4 1.39 22.43 -16.50
CA PRO A 4 0.31 21.51 -16.18
C PRO A 4 -0.36 21.01 -17.47
N VAL A 5 -0.77 19.73 -17.46
CA VAL A 5 -1.36 19.06 -18.63
C VAL A 5 -2.88 19.17 -18.57
N LEU A 6 -3.48 19.72 -19.63
CA LEU A 6 -4.93 19.88 -19.81
C LEU A 6 -5.43 19.02 -20.96
N LEU A 7 -6.34 18.08 -20.69
CA LEU A 7 -7.07 17.32 -21.72
C LEU A 7 -8.43 17.96 -21.97
N ILE A 8 -8.71 18.36 -23.24
CA ILE A 8 -9.98 18.91 -23.68
C ILE A 8 -10.70 17.85 -24.53
N VAL A 9 -11.94 17.53 -24.14
CA VAL A 9 -12.77 16.53 -24.82
C VAL A 9 -14.08 17.17 -25.29
N ASP A 10 -14.28 17.29 -26.57
CA ASP A 10 -15.47 17.86 -27.20
C ASP A 10 -15.59 17.30 -28.62
N ASP A 11 -16.76 16.94 -29.10
CA ASP A 11 -16.94 16.42 -30.45
C ASP A 11 -16.82 17.49 -31.54
N GLU A 12 -17.07 18.77 -31.18
CA GLU A 12 -16.99 19.91 -32.09
C GLU A 12 -15.53 20.39 -32.24
N LYS A 13 -14.97 20.20 -33.44
CA LYS A 13 -13.59 20.64 -33.72
C LYS A 13 -13.36 22.14 -33.49
N PRO A 14 -14.28 23.06 -33.89
CA PRO A 14 -14.07 24.50 -33.64
C PRO A 14 -13.95 24.84 -32.15
N THR A 15 -14.73 24.20 -31.29
CA THR A 15 -14.68 24.36 -29.85
C THR A 15 -13.33 23.90 -29.28
N ARG A 16 -12.85 22.71 -29.71
CA ARG A 16 -11.52 22.21 -29.30
C ARG A 16 -10.40 23.13 -29.71
N ASP A 17 -10.43 23.61 -30.99
CA ASP A 17 -9.38 24.49 -31.52
C ASP A 17 -9.37 25.85 -30.80
N ALA A 18 -10.53 26.43 -30.50
CA ALA A 18 -10.66 27.69 -29.74
C ALA A 18 -10.14 27.55 -28.31
N LEU A 19 -10.53 26.50 -27.60
CA LEU A 19 -10.04 26.23 -26.23
C LEU A 19 -8.55 25.95 -26.21
N ARG A 20 -8.03 25.18 -27.16
CA ARG A 20 -6.60 24.93 -27.29
C ARG A 20 -5.81 26.22 -27.49
N MET A 21 -6.26 27.10 -28.39
CA MET A 21 -5.62 28.41 -28.63
C MET A 21 -5.67 29.30 -27.39
N GLY A 22 -6.79 29.23 -26.62
CA GLY A 22 -6.96 30.04 -25.42
C GLY A 22 -6.08 29.61 -24.23
N PHE A 23 -5.67 28.34 -24.18
CA PHE A 23 -4.97 27.81 -23.00
C PHE A 23 -3.55 27.26 -23.26
N GLN A 24 -3.07 27.22 -24.51
CA GLN A 24 -1.75 26.69 -24.87
C GLN A 24 -0.55 27.43 -24.28
N ASP A 25 -0.74 28.68 -23.86
CA ASP A 25 0.34 29.49 -23.27
C ASP A 25 0.56 29.15 -21.78
N ASP A 26 -0.49 28.63 -21.08
CA ASP A 26 -0.46 28.31 -19.66
C ASP A 26 -0.45 26.79 -19.38
N TYR A 27 -0.90 25.98 -20.35
CA TYR A 27 -1.06 24.53 -20.23
C TYR A 27 -0.48 23.78 -21.42
N GLU A 28 0.04 22.57 -21.18
CA GLU A 28 0.27 21.60 -22.23
C GLU A 28 -1.07 20.95 -22.62
N VAL A 29 -1.64 21.34 -23.78
CA VAL A 29 -3.02 21.03 -24.15
C VAL A 29 -3.10 19.87 -25.13
N TYR A 30 -3.79 18.82 -24.71
CA TYR A 30 -4.21 17.69 -25.56
C TYR A 30 -5.70 17.77 -25.84
N THR A 31 -6.13 17.25 -27.02
CA THR A 31 -7.54 17.31 -27.43
C THR A 31 -8.02 15.95 -27.89
N ALA A 32 -9.24 15.58 -27.52
CA ALA A 32 -9.92 14.37 -27.94
C ALA A 32 -11.33 14.69 -28.49
N ALA A 33 -11.78 13.93 -29.49
CA ALA A 33 -13.09 14.12 -30.09
C ALA A 33 -14.16 13.14 -29.56
N ASN A 34 -13.73 12.09 -28.83
CA ASN A 34 -14.59 11.01 -28.35
C ASN A 34 -13.96 10.32 -27.13
N LEU A 35 -14.72 9.41 -26.51
CA LEU A 35 -14.28 8.64 -25.33
C LEU A 35 -13.03 7.79 -25.61
N SER A 36 -12.93 7.16 -26.78
CA SER A 36 -11.79 6.29 -27.11
C SER A 36 -10.48 7.06 -27.14
N GLN A 37 -10.46 8.23 -27.82
CA GLN A 37 -9.29 9.10 -27.84
C GLN A 37 -8.97 9.68 -26.46
N ALA A 38 -10.00 10.09 -25.70
CA ALA A 38 -9.82 10.59 -24.35
C ALA A 38 -9.21 9.53 -23.44
N SER A 39 -9.66 8.27 -23.51
CA SER A 39 -9.15 7.17 -22.69
C SER A 39 -7.69 6.83 -23.00
N ALA A 40 -7.27 6.91 -24.25
CA ALA A 40 -5.86 6.73 -24.63
C ALA A 40 -4.99 7.84 -24.05
N LEU A 41 -5.38 9.11 -24.22
CA LEU A 41 -4.63 10.26 -23.70
C LEU A 41 -4.60 10.31 -22.15
N LEU A 42 -5.67 9.86 -21.49
CA LEU A 42 -5.70 9.73 -20.02
C LEU A 42 -4.61 8.78 -19.49
N GLN A 43 -4.30 7.71 -20.22
CA GLN A 43 -3.27 6.74 -19.84
C GLN A 43 -1.85 7.17 -20.26
N GLU A 44 -1.71 7.74 -21.46
CA GLU A 44 -0.41 8.12 -22.03
C GLU A 44 0.16 9.40 -21.42
N GLU A 45 -0.66 10.45 -21.27
CA GLU A 45 -0.19 11.78 -20.90
C GLU A 45 -0.42 12.13 -19.43
N SER A 46 -1.21 11.32 -18.70
CA SER A 46 -1.51 11.54 -17.28
C SER A 46 -1.92 12.99 -16.97
N PRO A 47 -3.01 13.51 -17.53
CA PRO A 47 -3.37 14.92 -17.42
C PRO A 47 -3.63 15.34 -15.97
N ASP A 48 -3.38 16.63 -15.70
CA ASP A 48 -3.70 17.27 -14.42
C ASP A 48 -5.16 17.69 -14.36
N LEU A 49 -5.70 18.12 -15.48
CA LEU A 49 -7.06 18.61 -15.64
C LEU A 49 -7.72 17.97 -16.86
N VAL A 50 -9.03 17.73 -16.75
CA VAL A 50 -9.89 17.30 -17.86
C VAL A 50 -11.02 18.31 -18.00
N LEU A 51 -11.22 18.84 -19.19
CA LEU A 51 -12.36 19.67 -19.56
C LEU A 51 -13.16 18.90 -20.63
N THR A 52 -14.34 18.37 -20.29
CA THR A 52 -15.11 17.50 -21.19
C THR A 52 -16.50 18.03 -21.44
N ASP A 53 -16.97 17.98 -22.69
CA ASP A 53 -18.39 18.21 -22.97
C ASP A 53 -19.22 17.05 -22.39
N LEU A 54 -20.41 17.39 -21.92
CA LEU A 54 -21.39 16.41 -21.46
C LEU A 54 -21.86 15.50 -22.62
N ARG A 55 -21.94 16.01 -23.85
CA ARG A 55 -22.39 15.27 -25.06
C ARG A 55 -21.25 15.18 -26.07
N LEU A 56 -20.91 13.97 -26.46
CA LEU A 56 -19.80 13.68 -27.38
C LEU A 56 -20.29 12.88 -28.58
N GLY A 57 -21.12 13.51 -29.43
CA GLY A 57 -21.53 12.90 -30.74
C GLY A 57 -22.22 11.54 -30.64
N GLY A 58 -22.94 11.27 -29.54
CA GLY A 58 -23.59 9.98 -29.25
C GLY A 58 -23.05 9.25 -28.06
N GLU A 59 -21.88 9.64 -27.54
CA GLU A 59 -21.29 9.19 -26.28
C GLU A 59 -21.53 10.23 -25.17
N SER A 60 -21.28 9.85 -23.93
CA SER A 60 -21.46 10.74 -22.77
C SER A 60 -20.12 11.18 -22.17
N GLY A 61 -19.95 12.48 -21.94
CA GLY A 61 -18.81 12.98 -21.16
C GLY A 61 -18.74 12.46 -19.73
N MET A 62 -19.85 11.91 -19.22
CA MET A 62 -19.86 11.18 -17.93
C MET A 62 -19.01 9.91 -17.98
N ASP A 63 -18.86 9.29 -19.13
CA ASP A 63 -18.00 8.10 -19.26
C ASP A 63 -16.52 8.49 -19.28
N VAL A 64 -16.17 9.67 -19.81
CA VAL A 64 -14.83 10.27 -19.68
C VAL A 64 -14.52 10.57 -18.23
N LEU A 65 -15.48 11.12 -17.48
CA LEU A 65 -15.34 11.42 -16.06
C LEU A 65 -15.05 10.13 -15.25
N LYS A 66 -15.81 9.05 -15.51
CA LYS A 66 -15.60 7.75 -14.86
C LYS A 66 -14.25 7.14 -15.20
N ALA A 67 -13.83 7.21 -16.46
CA ALA A 67 -12.51 6.75 -16.89
C ALA A 67 -11.39 7.53 -16.17
N ALA A 68 -11.51 8.85 -16.08
CA ALA A 68 -10.56 9.70 -15.37
C ALA A 68 -10.50 9.39 -13.86
N ALA A 69 -11.66 9.18 -13.20
CA ALA A 69 -11.75 8.85 -11.79
C ALA A 69 -11.16 7.48 -11.43
N SER A 70 -11.06 6.55 -12.39
CA SER A 70 -10.49 5.22 -12.18
C SER A 70 -8.97 5.16 -12.20
N LEU A 71 -8.29 6.24 -12.54
CA LEU A 71 -6.83 6.32 -12.60
C LEU A 71 -6.20 6.31 -11.19
N PRO A 72 -4.95 5.82 -11.03
CA PRO A 72 -4.23 5.88 -9.75
C PRO A 72 -4.05 7.30 -9.21
N HIS A 73 -3.93 8.29 -10.10
CA HIS A 73 -3.85 9.72 -9.80
C HIS A 73 -4.89 10.47 -10.63
N PRO A 74 -6.16 10.50 -10.17
CA PRO A 74 -7.25 11.09 -10.93
C PRO A 74 -7.00 12.57 -11.24
N PRO A 75 -7.23 13.03 -12.49
CA PRO A 75 -7.22 14.45 -12.80
C PRO A 75 -8.45 15.15 -12.21
N GLN A 76 -8.36 16.45 -11.95
CA GLN A 76 -9.56 17.24 -11.65
C GLN A 76 -10.36 17.43 -12.95
N SER A 77 -11.61 17.00 -12.94
CA SER A 77 -12.45 16.96 -14.14
C SER A 77 -13.55 18.01 -14.08
N ILE A 78 -13.64 18.83 -15.12
CA ILE A 78 -14.62 19.90 -15.29
C ILE A 78 -15.55 19.55 -16.45
N MET A 79 -16.86 19.68 -16.25
CA MET A 79 -17.88 19.37 -17.26
C MET A 79 -18.33 20.64 -17.99
N MET A 80 -18.34 20.63 -19.31
CA MET A 80 -19.00 21.66 -20.14
C MET A 80 -20.45 21.23 -20.40
N THR A 81 -21.41 22.12 -20.16
CA THR A 81 -22.83 21.80 -20.32
C THR A 81 -23.54 22.89 -21.13
N ALA A 82 -24.60 22.51 -21.86
CA ALA A 82 -25.47 23.48 -22.51
C ALA A 82 -26.32 24.25 -21.49
N TYR A 83 -26.72 25.46 -21.82
CA TYR A 83 -27.58 26.32 -21.00
C TYR A 83 -28.89 25.59 -20.62
N GLY A 84 -29.22 25.55 -19.32
CA GLY A 84 -30.47 24.96 -18.78
C GLY A 84 -30.38 23.51 -18.27
N SER A 85 -29.21 22.87 -18.28
CA SER A 85 -29.05 21.49 -17.79
C SER A 85 -28.54 21.38 -16.34
N VAL A 86 -29.23 22.07 -15.40
CA VAL A 86 -28.86 22.04 -13.97
C VAL A 86 -28.85 20.62 -13.42
N ASP A 87 -29.82 19.78 -13.83
CA ASP A 87 -29.88 18.39 -13.39
C ASP A 87 -28.67 17.56 -13.86
N ALA A 88 -28.18 17.84 -15.09
CA ALA A 88 -26.98 17.18 -15.61
C ALA A 88 -25.69 17.64 -14.90
N ALA A 89 -25.61 18.94 -14.56
CA ALA A 89 -24.52 19.47 -13.77
C ALA A 89 -24.48 18.85 -12.35
N VAL A 90 -25.64 18.73 -11.70
CA VAL A 90 -25.77 18.05 -10.39
C VAL A 90 -25.40 16.56 -10.51
N ALA A 91 -25.77 15.88 -11.59
CA ALA A 91 -25.38 14.50 -11.83
C ALA A 91 -23.85 14.37 -12.00
N ALA A 92 -23.22 15.26 -12.77
CA ALA A 92 -21.76 15.26 -12.93
C ALA A 92 -21.02 15.49 -11.60
N MET A 93 -21.51 16.39 -10.76
CA MET A 93 -20.93 16.62 -9.42
C MET A 93 -21.05 15.39 -8.51
N LYS A 94 -22.16 14.66 -8.58
CA LYS A 94 -22.34 13.39 -7.82
C LYS A 94 -21.41 12.29 -8.30
N GLU A 95 -21.04 12.27 -9.57
CA GLU A 95 -20.10 11.32 -10.18
C GLU A 95 -18.63 11.74 -10.03
N GLY A 96 -18.35 12.85 -9.32
CA GLY A 96 -16.98 13.27 -8.98
C GLY A 96 -16.39 14.35 -9.88
N ALA A 97 -17.19 15.08 -10.67
CA ALA A 97 -16.70 16.30 -11.32
C ALA A 97 -16.31 17.34 -10.28
N TYR A 98 -15.21 18.05 -10.51
CA TYR A 98 -14.77 19.15 -9.66
C TYR A 98 -15.71 20.36 -9.76
N ASP A 99 -16.09 20.72 -10.99
CA ASP A 99 -16.98 21.83 -11.28
C ASP A 99 -17.60 21.66 -12.67
N PHE A 100 -18.47 22.60 -13.06
CA PHE A 100 -19.01 22.65 -14.41
C PHE A 100 -18.98 24.09 -14.96
N VAL A 101 -18.97 24.19 -16.29
CA VAL A 101 -19.08 25.46 -17.02
C VAL A 101 -20.18 25.40 -18.06
N THR A 102 -20.93 26.46 -18.25
CA THR A 102 -22.05 26.50 -19.19
C THR A 102 -21.64 27.08 -20.53
N LYS A 103 -22.11 26.48 -21.64
CA LYS A 103 -21.99 27.05 -22.98
C LYS A 103 -23.04 28.18 -23.15
N PRO A 104 -22.72 29.32 -23.81
CA PRO A 104 -21.49 29.62 -24.52
C PRO A 104 -20.32 29.85 -23.57
N LEU A 105 -19.16 29.28 -23.91
CA LEU A 105 -17.98 29.33 -23.06
C LEU A 105 -17.37 30.73 -23.03
N ASN A 106 -17.18 31.26 -21.83
CA ASN A 106 -16.35 32.42 -21.58
C ASN A 106 -14.97 31.95 -21.14
N LEU A 107 -13.91 32.25 -21.92
CA LEU A 107 -12.55 31.80 -21.67
C LEU A 107 -12.04 32.24 -20.28
N ASP A 108 -12.33 33.47 -19.84
CA ASP A 108 -11.90 33.96 -18.53
C ASP A 108 -12.57 33.17 -17.39
N ALA A 109 -13.84 32.81 -17.55
CA ALA A 109 -14.56 31.99 -16.58
C ALA A 109 -14.03 30.56 -16.53
N VAL A 110 -13.74 29.94 -17.68
CA VAL A 110 -13.14 28.63 -17.78
C VAL A 110 -11.74 28.63 -17.13
N GLU A 111 -10.92 29.63 -17.44
CA GLU A 111 -9.59 29.80 -16.88
C GLU A 111 -9.63 29.86 -15.35
N LEU A 112 -10.56 30.64 -14.78
CA LEU A 112 -10.72 30.75 -13.32
C LEU A 112 -11.05 29.37 -12.68
N VAL A 113 -11.92 28.59 -13.33
CA VAL A 113 -12.28 27.24 -12.85
C VAL A 113 -11.07 26.30 -12.96
N LEU A 114 -10.35 26.31 -14.08
CA LEU A 114 -9.14 25.50 -14.29
C LEU A 114 -8.06 25.82 -13.26
N LYS A 115 -7.80 27.10 -12.98
CA LYS A 115 -6.82 27.53 -11.96
C LYS A 115 -7.20 27.06 -10.56
N ARG A 116 -8.48 27.14 -10.19
CA ARG A 116 -8.97 26.62 -8.90
C ARG A 116 -8.84 25.10 -8.80
N ALA A 117 -9.23 24.39 -9.85
CA ALA A 117 -9.10 22.93 -9.91
C ALA A 117 -7.64 22.48 -9.79
N LEU A 118 -6.73 23.13 -10.51
CA LEU A 118 -5.29 22.85 -10.43
C LEU A 118 -4.72 23.14 -9.03
N HIS A 119 -5.15 24.25 -8.41
CA HIS A 119 -4.72 24.57 -7.04
C HIS A 119 -5.18 23.51 -6.04
N THR A 120 -6.43 23.06 -6.13
CA THR A 120 -6.97 21.99 -5.27
C THR A 120 -6.18 20.69 -5.46
N ARG A 121 -5.92 20.27 -6.71
CA ARG A 121 -5.10 19.10 -7.00
C ARG A 121 -3.70 19.19 -6.40
N ASN A 122 -3.04 20.33 -6.55
CA ASN A 122 -1.70 20.53 -5.99
C ASN A 122 -1.70 20.46 -4.46
N LEU A 123 -2.74 20.97 -3.80
CA LEU A 123 -2.90 20.86 -2.35
C LEU A 123 -3.15 19.40 -1.92
N GLU A 124 -3.98 18.68 -2.64
CA GLU A 124 -4.25 17.25 -2.37
C GLU A 124 -2.99 16.40 -2.54
N THR A 125 -2.24 16.63 -3.62
CA THR A 125 -0.96 15.93 -3.87
C THR A 125 0.07 16.27 -2.78
N ALA A 126 0.23 17.54 -2.44
CA ALA A 126 1.14 17.97 -1.37
C ALA A 126 0.72 17.40 0.00
N ASN A 127 -0.58 17.35 0.28
CA ASN A 127 -1.09 16.77 1.53
C ASN A 127 -0.87 15.24 1.58
N GLN A 128 -1.06 14.55 0.47
CA GLN A 128 -0.73 13.12 0.36
C GLN A 128 0.77 12.85 0.57
N GLU A 129 1.64 13.65 -0.07
CA GLU A 129 3.09 13.56 0.12
C GLU A 129 3.50 13.85 1.57
N LEU A 130 2.94 14.90 2.18
CA LEU A 130 3.19 15.25 3.58
C LEU A 130 2.68 14.15 4.52
N THR A 131 1.50 13.62 4.28
CA THR A 131 0.92 12.51 5.07
C THR A 131 1.78 11.26 4.94
N THR A 132 2.25 10.93 3.74
CA THR A 132 3.17 9.82 3.52
C THR A 132 4.51 10.04 4.23
N ARG A 133 5.05 11.27 4.21
CA ARG A 133 6.28 11.61 4.95
C ARG A 133 6.06 11.54 6.46
N ILE A 134 4.96 12.06 6.99
CA ILE A 134 4.63 12.01 8.42
C ILE A 134 4.42 10.56 8.87
N GLN A 135 3.75 9.73 8.07
CA GLN A 135 3.60 8.29 8.36
C GLN A 135 4.94 7.56 8.31
N ALA A 136 5.79 7.86 7.32
CA ALA A 136 7.15 7.34 7.24
C ALA A 136 7.99 7.73 8.46
N ASP A 137 7.92 8.97 8.89
CA ASP A 137 8.60 9.44 10.10
C ASP A 137 7.98 8.85 11.37
N SER A 138 6.64 8.76 11.49
CA SER A 138 5.98 8.21 12.68
C SER A 138 6.25 6.71 12.87
N GLY A 139 6.34 5.94 11.79
CA GLY A 139 6.70 4.51 11.86
C GLY A 139 8.12 4.28 12.36
N LEU A 140 9.05 5.19 12.08
CA LEU A 140 10.46 5.13 12.50
C LEU A 140 10.75 5.89 13.80
N GLN A 141 9.87 6.76 14.27
CA GLN A 141 10.09 7.60 15.48
C GLN A 141 10.40 6.82 16.75
N LYS A 142 9.93 5.57 16.86
CA LYS A 142 10.24 4.68 17.98
C LYS A 142 11.62 4.03 17.88
N LEU A 143 12.23 4.04 16.68
CA LEU A 143 13.57 3.54 16.44
C LEU A 143 14.57 4.69 16.57
N LEU A 144 15.23 4.77 17.70
CA LEU A 144 16.28 5.78 17.94
C LEU A 144 17.58 5.33 17.27
N GLY A 145 18.23 6.24 16.55
CA GLY A 145 19.54 6.03 15.94
C GLY A 145 19.84 7.04 14.85
N ARG A 146 21.07 7.52 14.80
CA ARG A 146 21.62 8.42 13.76
C ARG A 146 22.93 7.90 13.18
N SER A 147 23.41 6.75 13.68
CA SER A 147 24.62 6.12 13.18
C SER A 147 24.44 5.62 11.76
N ALA A 148 25.52 5.56 10.99
CA ALA A 148 25.51 5.02 9.62
C ALA A 148 24.95 3.60 9.55
N ALA A 149 25.18 2.78 10.57
CA ALA A 149 24.63 1.44 10.67
C ALA A 149 23.08 1.44 10.80
N MET A 150 22.50 2.35 11.58
CA MET A 150 21.03 2.48 11.69
C MET A 150 20.42 3.12 10.46
N GLU A 151 21.08 4.08 9.82
CA GLU A 151 20.62 4.65 8.54
C GLU A 151 20.52 3.58 7.44
N HIS A 152 21.45 2.62 7.40
CA HIS A 152 21.35 1.48 6.51
C HIS A 152 20.10 0.62 6.82
N VAL A 153 19.83 0.32 8.10
CA VAL A 153 18.62 -0.39 8.52
C VAL A 153 17.37 0.38 8.12
N PHE A 154 17.29 1.68 8.32
CA PHE A 154 16.17 2.52 7.92
C PHE A 154 15.96 2.53 6.40
N SER A 155 17.03 2.54 5.62
CA SER A 155 16.96 2.44 4.15
C SER A 155 16.31 1.12 3.72
N ILE A 156 16.72 -0.01 4.30
CA ILE A 156 16.13 -1.32 4.00
C ILE A 156 14.65 -1.35 4.42
N ILE A 157 14.30 -0.82 5.61
CA ILE A 157 12.92 -0.76 6.08
C ILE A 157 12.04 0.00 5.06
N ARG A 158 12.45 1.19 4.62
CA ARG A 158 11.70 2.00 3.65
C ARG A 158 11.52 1.27 2.31
N GLN A 159 12.54 0.57 1.87
CA GLN A 159 12.52 -0.17 0.60
C GLN A 159 11.62 -1.40 0.66
N VAL A 160 11.64 -2.16 1.77
CA VAL A 160 10.91 -3.42 1.88
C VAL A 160 9.47 -3.25 2.38
N ALA A 161 9.17 -2.17 3.09
CA ALA A 161 7.85 -1.96 3.70
C ALA A 161 6.68 -2.07 2.71
N PRO A 162 6.70 -1.46 1.50
CA PRO A 162 5.59 -1.53 0.55
C PRO A 162 5.40 -2.93 -0.06
N SER A 163 6.40 -3.82 0.05
CA SER A 163 6.36 -5.16 -0.54
C SER A 163 5.61 -6.16 0.36
N LYS A 164 5.19 -7.29 -0.22
CA LYS A 164 4.63 -8.43 0.54
C LYS A 164 5.71 -9.45 0.95
N THR A 165 6.98 -9.13 0.73
CA THR A 165 8.12 -10.02 0.92
C THR A 165 8.33 -10.34 2.39
N THR A 166 8.73 -11.59 2.69
CA THR A 166 9.13 -12.03 4.02
C THR A 166 10.43 -11.36 4.43
N VAL A 167 10.53 -10.92 5.68
CA VAL A 167 11.71 -10.27 6.24
C VAL A 167 12.22 -11.07 7.43
N LEU A 168 13.51 -11.35 7.43
CA LEU A 168 14.22 -11.94 8.57
C LEU A 168 15.07 -10.87 9.24
N ILE A 169 14.85 -10.65 10.55
CA ILE A 169 15.58 -9.69 11.37
C ILE A 169 16.49 -10.48 12.32
N GLU A 170 17.79 -10.43 12.13
CA GLU A 170 18.76 -11.02 13.05
C GLU A 170 19.42 -9.93 13.91
N GLY A 171 19.69 -10.26 15.18
CA GLY A 171 20.39 -9.36 16.09
C GLY A 171 20.29 -9.79 17.55
N GLU A 172 21.20 -9.31 18.37
CA GLU A 172 21.25 -9.61 19.81
C GLU A 172 19.94 -9.23 20.51
N SER A 173 19.70 -9.81 21.69
CA SER A 173 18.55 -9.40 22.51
C SER A 173 18.64 -7.91 22.87
N GLY A 174 17.50 -7.22 22.85
CA GLY A 174 17.44 -5.78 23.18
C GLY A 174 17.85 -4.83 22.05
N THR A 175 18.21 -5.30 20.85
CA THR A 175 18.62 -4.40 19.75
C THR A 175 17.46 -3.65 19.07
N GLY A 176 16.19 -4.00 19.39
CA GLY A 176 15.01 -3.32 18.85
C GLY A 176 14.36 -4.04 17.65
N LYS A 177 14.54 -5.37 17.52
CA LYS A 177 13.97 -6.18 16.41
C LYS A 177 12.45 -6.03 16.28
N GLU A 178 11.72 -5.98 17.39
CA GLU A 178 10.28 -5.77 17.40
C GLU A 178 9.89 -4.37 16.87
N LEU A 179 10.64 -3.33 17.24
CA LEU A 179 10.41 -1.97 16.74
C LEU A 179 10.63 -1.88 15.23
N VAL A 180 11.64 -2.61 14.70
CA VAL A 180 11.84 -2.73 13.24
C VAL A 180 10.64 -3.42 12.57
N ALA A 181 10.12 -4.49 13.16
CA ALA A 181 8.95 -5.18 12.61
C ALA A 181 7.69 -4.29 12.64
N GLN A 182 7.47 -3.53 13.71
CA GLN A 182 6.39 -2.55 13.82
C GLN A 182 6.54 -1.44 12.77
N ALA A 183 7.76 -0.92 12.56
CA ALA A 183 8.04 0.10 11.56
C ALA A 183 7.75 -0.41 10.13
N ILE A 184 8.19 -1.63 9.79
CA ILE A 184 7.89 -2.26 8.51
C ILE A 184 6.38 -2.41 8.31
N HIS A 185 5.63 -2.78 9.34
CA HIS A 185 4.17 -2.91 9.28
C HIS A 185 3.50 -1.55 9.06
N SER A 186 3.83 -0.54 9.86
CA SER A 186 3.25 0.82 9.76
C SER A 186 3.48 1.45 8.38
N LEU A 187 4.65 1.19 7.76
CA LEU A 187 5.00 1.68 6.43
C LEU A 187 4.48 0.80 5.28
N SER A 188 3.81 -0.33 5.58
CA SER A 188 3.37 -1.29 4.56
C SER A 188 2.03 -0.98 3.90
N GLY A 189 1.30 0.05 4.38
CA GLY A 189 -0.06 0.35 3.95
C GLY A 189 -1.12 -0.68 4.40
N ARG A 190 -0.74 -1.67 5.23
CA ARG A 190 -1.68 -2.62 5.84
C ARG A 190 -2.38 -1.99 7.05
N PRO A 191 -3.60 -2.45 7.43
CA PRO A 191 -4.33 -1.88 8.56
C PRO A 191 -3.52 -1.95 9.86
N GLU A 192 -3.33 -0.82 10.55
CA GLU A 192 -2.51 -0.73 11.78
C GLU A 192 -2.94 -1.71 12.88
N ASN A 193 -4.24 -1.97 13.01
CA ASN A 193 -4.80 -2.92 13.99
C ASN A 193 -4.59 -4.39 13.62
N LYS A 194 -3.93 -4.69 12.49
CA LYS A 194 -3.67 -6.03 11.99
C LYS A 194 -2.19 -6.43 12.11
N PHE A 195 -1.52 -5.97 13.16
CA PHE A 195 -0.19 -6.44 13.57
C PHE A 195 -0.31 -7.44 14.71
N VAL A 196 0.06 -8.69 14.47
CA VAL A 196 -0.02 -9.77 15.46
C VAL A 196 1.39 -10.25 15.79
N ALA A 197 1.85 -9.99 17.00
CA ALA A 197 3.15 -10.44 17.50
C ALA A 197 3.01 -11.76 18.27
N VAL A 198 3.96 -12.67 18.04
CA VAL A 198 4.06 -13.97 18.74
C VAL A 198 5.51 -14.21 19.10
N ASN A 199 5.77 -14.42 20.38
CA ASN A 199 7.09 -14.88 20.85
C ASN A 199 7.12 -16.41 20.87
N CYS A 200 7.95 -17.00 19.99
CA CYS A 200 8.04 -18.44 19.82
C CYS A 200 8.77 -19.18 20.96
N ALA A 201 9.55 -18.46 21.77
CA ALA A 201 10.26 -19.03 22.90
C ALA A 201 9.43 -19.06 24.20
N ALA A 202 8.32 -18.32 24.26
CA ALA A 202 7.55 -18.15 25.49
C ALA A 202 6.62 -19.33 25.83
N LEU A 203 6.41 -20.26 24.89
CA LEU A 203 5.43 -21.34 24.99
C LEU A 203 6.07 -22.71 24.75
N SER A 204 5.48 -23.76 25.35
CA SER A 204 5.85 -25.12 24.96
C SER A 204 5.49 -25.39 23.49
N PRO A 205 6.17 -26.35 22.82
CA PRO A 205 5.93 -26.61 21.39
C PRO A 205 4.47 -26.85 21.02
N GLN A 206 3.74 -27.65 21.81
CA GLN A 206 2.31 -27.93 21.59
C GLN A 206 1.41 -26.70 21.76
N LEU A 207 1.72 -25.86 22.75
CA LEU A 207 0.99 -24.61 22.96
C LEU A 207 1.29 -23.60 21.88
N LEU A 208 2.54 -23.50 21.42
CA LEU A 208 2.95 -22.63 20.34
C LEU A 208 2.23 -23.01 19.02
N GLU A 209 2.20 -24.32 18.70
CA GLU A 209 1.50 -24.82 17.53
C GLU A 209 -0.01 -24.47 17.58
N SER A 210 -0.65 -24.69 18.72
CA SER A 210 -2.05 -24.33 18.95
C SER A 210 -2.30 -22.81 18.89
N GLU A 211 -1.40 -21.98 19.40
CA GLU A 211 -1.48 -20.51 19.29
C GLU A 211 -1.33 -20.06 17.83
N LEU A 212 -0.33 -20.54 17.11
CA LEU A 212 -0.05 -20.12 15.73
C LEU A 212 -1.17 -20.51 14.77
N PHE A 213 -1.56 -21.81 14.78
CA PHE A 213 -2.46 -22.38 13.77
C PHE A 213 -3.91 -22.54 14.24
N GLY A 214 -4.17 -22.42 15.56
CA GLY A 214 -5.46 -22.71 16.14
C GLY A 214 -5.69 -24.22 16.33
N HIS A 215 -6.78 -24.56 16.99
CA HIS A 215 -7.15 -25.96 17.21
C HIS A 215 -8.66 -26.19 17.18
N GLU A 216 -9.05 -27.41 16.82
CA GLU A 216 -10.42 -27.89 16.93
C GLU A 216 -10.66 -28.51 18.33
N LYS A 217 -11.94 -28.54 18.76
CA LYS A 217 -12.33 -29.14 20.04
C LYS A 217 -11.87 -30.61 20.12
N GLY A 218 -11.20 -30.97 21.20
CA GLY A 218 -10.73 -32.34 21.45
C GLY A 218 -9.45 -32.75 20.75
N SER A 219 -8.71 -31.82 20.13
CA SER A 219 -7.46 -32.13 19.40
C SER A 219 -6.30 -32.53 20.30
N PHE A 220 -6.32 -32.13 21.57
CA PHE A 220 -5.36 -32.55 22.60
C PHE A 220 -5.98 -32.48 24.01
N THR A 221 -5.32 -33.04 25.01
CA THR A 221 -5.77 -32.99 26.42
C THR A 221 -5.78 -31.54 26.90
N GLY A 222 -7.01 -30.98 27.09
CA GLY A 222 -7.21 -29.57 27.46
C GLY A 222 -7.84 -28.71 26.33
N ALA A 223 -8.03 -29.23 25.12
CA ALA A 223 -8.72 -28.57 24.02
C ALA A 223 -10.26 -28.61 24.22
N GLY A 224 -10.78 -27.91 25.23
CA GLY A 224 -12.20 -27.91 25.56
C GLY A 224 -13.09 -27.21 24.54
N GLN A 225 -12.58 -26.23 23.82
CA GLN A 225 -13.28 -25.45 22.80
C GLN A 225 -12.37 -25.23 21.59
N ARG A 226 -12.98 -24.94 20.43
CA ARG A 226 -12.27 -24.50 19.23
C ARG A 226 -11.63 -23.13 19.46
N ARG A 227 -10.40 -22.93 18.99
CA ARG A 227 -9.68 -21.65 19.07
C ARG A 227 -9.12 -21.23 17.72
N ILE A 228 -9.28 -19.95 17.38
CA ILE A 228 -8.74 -19.33 16.18
C ILE A 228 -7.24 -19.05 16.40
N GLY A 229 -6.40 -19.43 15.43
CA GLY A 229 -4.96 -19.22 15.48
C GLY A 229 -4.52 -17.80 15.14
N ARG A 230 -3.25 -17.47 15.47
CA ARG A 230 -2.65 -16.16 15.21
C ARG A 230 -2.53 -15.84 13.73
N PHE A 231 -2.32 -16.84 12.87
CA PHE A 231 -2.33 -16.65 11.42
C PHE A 231 -3.71 -16.21 10.91
N GLU A 232 -4.79 -16.81 11.41
CA GLU A 232 -6.15 -16.38 11.06
C GLU A 232 -6.46 -14.96 11.58
N GLN A 233 -5.99 -14.61 12.79
CA GLN A 233 -6.16 -13.26 13.35
C GLN A 233 -5.42 -12.20 12.53
N ALA A 234 -4.24 -12.56 12.00
CA ALA A 234 -3.39 -11.69 11.20
C ALA A 234 -3.84 -11.59 9.73
N ASP A 235 -4.93 -12.22 9.34
CA ASP A 235 -5.39 -12.21 7.94
C ASP A 235 -5.68 -10.78 7.45
N GLY A 236 -5.14 -10.45 6.26
CA GLY A 236 -5.10 -9.09 5.72
C GLY A 236 -4.01 -8.18 6.33
N GLY A 237 -3.27 -8.65 7.34
CA GLY A 237 -2.27 -7.91 8.11
C GLY A 237 -0.86 -8.51 8.08
N THR A 238 -0.16 -8.37 9.20
CA THR A 238 1.22 -8.84 9.39
C THR A 238 1.31 -9.69 10.66
N ILE A 239 1.97 -10.82 10.57
CA ILE A 239 2.40 -11.60 11.73
C ILE A 239 3.90 -11.39 11.97
N PHE A 240 4.25 -11.09 13.20
CA PHE A 240 5.63 -10.99 13.66
C PHE A 240 5.95 -12.19 14.54
N LEU A 241 6.92 -13.00 14.11
CA LEU A 241 7.38 -14.20 14.80
C LEU A 241 8.74 -13.91 15.45
N ASP A 242 8.73 -13.60 16.73
CA ASP A 242 9.96 -13.35 17.49
C ASP A 242 10.57 -14.67 17.97
N GLU A 243 11.89 -14.72 18.06
CA GLU A 243 12.69 -15.89 18.43
C GLU A 243 12.36 -17.15 17.59
N ILE A 244 12.26 -16.96 16.28
CA ILE A 244 11.90 -18.02 15.32
C ILE A 244 12.88 -19.22 15.34
N GLY A 245 14.10 -19.02 15.81
CA GLY A 245 15.10 -20.09 15.96
C GLY A 245 14.79 -21.09 17.07
N GLU A 246 13.74 -20.88 17.86
CA GLU A 246 13.35 -21.77 18.98
C GLU A 246 12.23 -22.76 18.61
N ILE A 247 11.64 -22.67 17.41
CA ILE A 247 10.53 -23.54 17.00
C ILE A 247 10.99 -24.98 16.74
N ASP A 248 10.17 -25.95 17.15
CA ASP A 248 10.40 -27.36 16.91
C ASP A 248 10.21 -27.79 15.44
N ALA A 249 10.67 -28.97 15.08
CA ALA A 249 10.61 -29.47 13.72
C ALA A 249 9.19 -29.57 13.15
N GLY A 250 8.19 -29.90 13.98
CA GLY A 250 6.78 -29.98 13.58
C GLY A 250 6.24 -28.62 13.18
N THR A 251 6.47 -27.61 14.01
CA THR A 251 6.10 -26.22 13.74
C THR A 251 6.81 -25.66 12.51
N GLN A 252 8.09 -26.03 12.28
CA GLN A 252 8.83 -25.62 11.07
C GLN A 252 8.16 -26.12 9.79
N VAL A 253 7.69 -27.37 9.75
CA VAL A 253 7.00 -27.95 8.59
C VAL A 253 5.69 -27.22 8.30
N ARG A 254 4.90 -26.93 9.32
CA ARG A 254 3.64 -26.20 9.16
C ARG A 254 3.87 -24.76 8.71
N LEU A 255 4.87 -24.08 9.28
CA LEU A 255 5.22 -22.73 8.87
C LEU A 255 5.67 -22.66 7.41
N LEU A 256 6.43 -23.64 6.94
CA LEU A 256 6.85 -23.76 5.55
C LEU A 256 5.63 -23.85 4.61
N ARG A 257 4.60 -24.64 4.97
CA ARG A 257 3.35 -24.70 4.20
C ARG A 257 2.66 -23.35 4.12
N VAL A 258 2.54 -22.63 5.24
CA VAL A 258 1.93 -21.27 5.24
C VAL A 258 2.68 -20.32 4.32
N LEU A 259 4.01 -20.33 4.35
CA LEU A 259 4.82 -19.47 3.50
C LEU A 259 4.74 -19.82 2.01
N SER A 260 4.54 -21.11 1.69
CA SER A 260 4.52 -21.61 0.31
C SER A 260 3.12 -21.61 -0.30
N GLU A 261 2.13 -22.09 0.44
CA GLU A 261 0.76 -22.33 -0.05
C GLU A 261 -0.24 -21.26 0.35
N ARG A 262 0.13 -20.36 1.28
CA ARG A 262 -0.76 -19.32 1.83
C ARG A 262 -2.02 -19.90 2.47
N THR A 263 -1.90 -21.08 3.06
CA THR A 263 -2.99 -21.76 3.77
C THR A 263 -2.51 -22.26 5.12
N ILE A 264 -3.43 -22.41 6.05
CA ILE A 264 -3.20 -23.04 7.34
C ILE A 264 -4.16 -24.21 7.54
N GLU A 265 -3.77 -25.14 8.41
CA GLU A 265 -4.62 -26.20 8.95
C GLU A 265 -4.61 -26.11 10.47
N ARG A 266 -5.79 -26.14 11.12
CA ARG A 266 -5.87 -26.16 12.58
C ARG A 266 -5.39 -27.51 13.12
N VAL A 267 -4.87 -27.52 14.34
CA VAL A 267 -4.51 -28.75 15.03
C VAL A 267 -5.77 -29.61 15.21
N GLY A 268 -5.71 -30.86 14.74
CA GLY A 268 -6.86 -31.78 14.77
C GLY A 268 -7.84 -31.64 13.61
N SER A 269 -7.47 -30.89 12.56
CA SER A 269 -8.27 -30.73 11.33
C SER A 269 -7.40 -30.78 10.10
N ASN A 270 -7.92 -31.34 9.01
CA ASN A 270 -7.30 -31.34 7.68
C ASN A 270 -7.92 -30.26 6.75
N ALA A 271 -8.78 -29.38 7.30
CA ALA A 271 -9.40 -28.32 6.52
C ALA A 271 -8.37 -27.22 6.24
N SER A 272 -8.10 -26.96 4.96
CA SER A 272 -7.22 -25.90 4.52
C SER A 272 -7.94 -24.55 4.53
N ILE A 273 -7.38 -23.56 5.22
CA ILE A 273 -7.93 -22.21 5.39
C ILE A 273 -6.96 -21.24 4.69
N PRO A 274 -7.39 -20.53 3.64
CA PRO A 274 -6.53 -19.54 2.97
C PRO A 274 -6.29 -18.32 3.87
N VAL A 275 -5.06 -17.78 3.85
CA VAL A 275 -4.66 -16.60 4.63
C VAL A 275 -3.77 -15.69 3.80
N ASN A 276 -4.03 -14.38 3.86
CA ASN A 276 -3.21 -13.35 3.24
C ASN A 276 -2.41 -12.60 4.31
N VAL A 277 -1.37 -13.23 4.82
CA VAL A 277 -0.56 -12.68 5.91
C VAL A 277 0.85 -12.38 5.41
N ARG A 278 1.37 -11.19 5.76
CA ARG A 278 2.79 -10.88 5.63
C ARG A 278 3.53 -11.42 6.84
N VAL A 279 4.64 -12.13 6.62
CA VAL A 279 5.45 -12.71 7.70
C VAL A 279 6.71 -11.88 7.88
N ILE A 280 6.98 -11.49 9.12
CA ILE A 280 8.24 -10.91 9.59
C ILE A 280 8.74 -11.83 10.70
N ALA A 281 9.95 -12.33 10.58
CA ALA A 281 10.57 -13.21 11.58
C ALA A 281 11.77 -12.54 12.22
N ALA A 282 11.98 -12.75 13.51
CA ALA A 282 13.15 -12.25 14.22
C ALA A 282 13.82 -13.35 15.05
N THR A 283 15.13 -13.24 15.25
CA THR A 283 15.89 -14.15 16.09
C THR A 283 17.20 -13.50 16.59
N ASN A 284 17.66 -13.95 17.74
CA ASN A 284 18.98 -13.65 18.25
C ASN A 284 20.02 -14.73 17.90
N LYS A 285 19.60 -15.84 17.27
CA LYS A 285 20.46 -16.95 16.86
C LYS A 285 20.79 -16.86 15.37
N SER A 286 21.95 -17.36 14.97
CA SER A 286 22.28 -17.55 13.57
C SER A 286 21.50 -18.76 13.01
N LEU A 287 20.42 -18.51 12.24
CA LEU A 287 19.67 -19.58 11.60
C LEU A 287 20.54 -20.42 10.68
N LYS A 288 21.52 -19.81 10.02
CA LYS A 288 22.48 -20.50 9.16
C LYS A 288 23.27 -21.59 9.92
N LYS A 289 23.68 -21.29 11.17
CA LYS A 289 24.34 -22.27 12.03
C LYS A 289 23.38 -23.37 12.46
N LEU A 290 22.14 -23.04 12.81
CA LEU A 290 21.12 -24.03 13.16
C LEU A 290 20.79 -24.98 12.00
N VAL A 291 20.82 -24.49 10.76
CA VAL A 291 20.69 -25.35 9.55
C VAL A 291 21.88 -26.33 9.47
N GLN A 292 23.10 -25.85 9.64
CA GLN A 292 24.30 -26.72 9.63
C GLN A 292 24.27 -27.77 10.74
N GLU A 293 23.69 -27.46 11.88
CA GLU A 293 23.52 -28.40 13.01
C GLU A 293 22.30 -29.32 12.86
N GLY A 294 21.52 -29.21 11.78
CA GLY A 294 20.30 -30.00 11.55
C GLY A 294 19.12 -29.65 12.48
N LYS A 295 19.20 -28.52 13.21
CA LYS A 295 18.15 -28.05 14.13
C LYS A 295 17.10 -27.16 13.45
N PHE A 296 17.42 -26.60 12.29
CA PHE A 296 16.52 -25.77 11.49
C PHE A 296 16.52 -26.25 10.04
N ARG A 297 15.36 -26.31 9.41
CA ARG A 297 15.23 -26.78 8.02
C ARG A 297 15.77 -25.73 7.05
N GLU A 298 16.53 -26.20 6.09
CA GLU A 298 17.13 -25.35 5.05
C GLU A 298 16.07 -24.71 4.14
N ASP A 299 15.02 -25.47 3.78
CA ASP A 299 13.93 -24.98 2.94
C ASP A 299 13.15 -23.84 3.62
N LEU A 300 12.88 -23.94 4.92
CA LEU A 300 12.26 -22.89 5.69
C LEU A 300 13.17 -21.66 5.83
N TYR A 301 14.46 -21.86 6.06
CA TYR A 301 15.44 -20.78 6.14
C TYR A 301 15.39 -19.90 4.86
N PHE A 302 15.46 -20.50 3.67
CA PHE A 302 15.40 -19.75 2.41
C PHE A 302 14.06 -19.03 2.19
N ARG A 303 12.96 -19.57 2.69
CA ARG A 303 11.64 -18.93 2.63
C ARG A 303 11.50 -17.76 3.60
N LEU A 304 12.17 -17.80 4.74
CA LEU A 304 12.20 -16.70 5.71
C LEU A 304 13.21 -15.61 5.32
N ASN A 305 14.38 -16.02 4.83
CA ASN A 305 15.49 -15.12 4.52
C ASN A 305 15.45 -14.57 3.08
N VAL A 306 14.31 -13.97 2.69
CA VAL A 306 14.18 -13.30 1.38
C VAL A 306 14.76 -11.89 1.45
N VAL A 307 14.45 -11.13 2.50
CA VAL A 307 15.14 -9.89 2.85
C VAL A 307 15.70 -10.03 4.25
N HIS A 308 17.00 -9.80 4.38
CA HIS A 308 17.72 -9.89 5.65
C HIS A 308 18.01 -8.51 6.21
N ILE A 309 17.66 -8.29 7.48
CA ILE A 309 18.01 -7.10 8.24
C ILE A 309 18.87 -7.54 9.42
N GLN A 310 20.12 -7.09 9.44
CA GLN A 310 21.02 -7.28 10.57
C GLN A 310 20.94 -6.09 11.50
N MET A 311 20.48 -6.31 12.73
CA MET A 311 20.45 -5.27 13.75
C MET A 311 21.83 -5.09 14.40
N PRO A 312 22.43 -3.90 14.31
CA PRO A 312 23.71 -3.67 14.95
C PRO A 312 23.55 -3.65 16.49
N PRO A 313 24.44 -4.30 17.24
CA PRO A 313 24.44 -4.18 18.69
C PRO A 313 24.85 -2.76 19.11
N LEU A 314 24.46 -2.34 20.31
CA LEU A 314 24.68 -0.96 20.79
C LEU A 314 26.16 -0.55 20.81
N ARG A 315 27.07 -1.49 21.03
CA ARG A 315 28.53 -1.25 20.99
C ARG A 315 29.06 -0.83 19.60
N GLU A 316 28.35 -1.17 18.54
CA GLU A 316 28.69 -0.80 17.14
C GLU A 316 28.01 0.48 16.67
N ARG A 317 27.14 1.07 17.52
CA ARG A 317 26.42 2.32 17.26
C ARG A 317 26.49 3.26 18.47
N ARG A 318 27.70 3.46 19.00
CA ARG A 318 27.93 4.28 20.22
C ARG A 318 27.43 5.71 20.07
N GLU A 319 27.39 6.25 18.87
CA GLU A 319 26.85 7.57 18.52
C GLU A 319 25.34 7.69 18.80
N ASP A 320 24.63 6.58 18.93
CA ASP A 320 23.19 6.52 19.22
C ASP A 320 22.89 6.46 20.72
N ILE A 321 23.93 6.42 21.57
CA ILE A 321 23.80 6.47 23.03
C ILE A 321 23.75 7.95 23.42
N PRO A 322 22.67 8.42 24.09
CA PRO A 322 22.56 9.81 24.57
C PRO A 322 23.59 10.16 25.62
#